data_985a3585edcfd841ade78384c4383a4c
#
_entry.id   985a3585edcfd841ade78384c4383a4c
#
_cell.length_a   1.000
_cell.length_b   1.000
_cell.length_c   1.000
_cell.angle_alpha   90.00
_cell.angle_beta   90.00
_cell.angle_gamma   90.00
#
_symmetry.space_group_name_H-M   'P 1'
#
loop_
_entity.id
_entity.type
_entity.pdbx_description
1 polymer ?
#
loop_
_entity_poly.entity_id
_entity_poly.type
_entity_poly.pdbx_seq_one_letter_code
_entity_poly.pdbx_strand_id
1 'polypeptide(L)' 'MHTIELTDDELRLMREALRSFLDDFGHDEADVVRLIRALLEKLPST' A
#
# COMPACT_ATOMS: atom_id res chain seq x y z
N MET A 1 9.18 14.81 5.85
CA MET A 1 7.85 14.18 5.85
C MET A 1 7.00 14.79 4.76
N HIS A 2 6.29 13.96 4.02
CA HIS A 2 5.47 14.40 2.90
C HIS A 2 4.00 14.20 3.22
N THR A 3 3.19 15.16 2.79
CA THR A 3 1.74 15.07 2.93
C THR A 3 1.13 15.10 1.55
N ILE A 4 0.23 14.16 1.27
CA ILE A 4 -0.50 14.13 0.01
C ILE A 4 -1.99 14.05 0.31
N GLU A 5 -2.76 14.58 -0.64
CA GLU A 5 -4.21 14.52 -0.55
C GLU A 5 -4.73 13.58 -1.62
N LEU A 6 -5.61 12.68 -1.21
CA LEU A 6 -6.21 11.70 -2.11
C LEU A 6 -7.72 11.73 -1.97
N THR A 7 -8.40 11.57 -3.09
CA THR A 7 -9.84 11.33 -3.04
C THR A 7 -10.09 9.92 -2.52
N ASP A 8 -11.34 9.65 -2.15
CA ASP A 8 -11.70 8.29 -1.68
C ASP A 8 -11.43 7.24 -2.75
N ASP A 9 -11.71 7.58 -4.00
CA ASP A 9 -11.47 6.65 -5.11
C ASP A 9 -9.99 6.40 -5.31
N GLU A 10 -9.19 7.45 -5.22
CA GLU A 10 -7.75 7.32 -5.36
C GLU A 10 -7.16 6.48 -4.23
N LEU A 11 -7.65 6.70 -3.02
CA LEU A 11 -7.19 5.93 -1.87
C LEU A 11 -7.52 4.46 -2.02
N ARG A 12 -8.73 4.17 -2.47
CA ARG A 12 -9.16 2.79 -2.70
C ARG A 12 -8.29 2.12 -3.75
N LEU A 13 -8.04 2.81 -4.85
CA LEU A 13 -7.21 2.28 -5.91
C LEU A 13 -5.80 1.99 -5.40
N MET A 14 -5.25 2.90 -4.64
CA MET A 14 -3.90 2.72 -4.10
C MET A 14 -3.83 1.52 -3.16
N ARG A 15 -4.83 1.34 -2.31
CA ARG A 15 -4.85 0.18 -1.42
C ARG A 15 -4.94 -1.12 -2.19
N GLU A 16 -5.77 -1.17 -3.21
CA GLU A 16 -5.91 -2.37 -4.04
C GLU A 16 -4.62 -2.66 -4.79
N ALA A 17 -3.99 -1.61 -5.32
CA ALA A 17 -2.73 -1.76 -6.04
C ALA A 17 -1.64 -2.30 -5.12
N LEU A 18 -1.56 -1.79 -3.90
CA LEU A 18 -0.57 -2.26 -2.94
C LEU A 18 -0.81 -3.71 -2.54
N ARG A 19 -2.06 -4.10 -2.37
CA ARG A 19 -2.39 -5.49 -2.06
C ARG A 19 -2.03 -6.42 -3.19
N SER A 20 -2.33 -6.00 -4.41
CA SER A 20 -1.98 -6.79 -5.59
C SER A 20 -0.47 -6.94 -5.70
N PHE A 21 0.24 -5.87 -5.46
CA PHE A 21 1.68 -5.86 -5.48
C PHE A 21 2.25 -6.80 -4.42
N LEU A 22 1.64 -6.78 -3.24
CA LEU A 22 2.05 -7.65 -2.14
C LEU A 22 1.92 -9.12 -2.52
N ASP A 23 0.86 -9.47 -3.24
CA ASP A 23 0.65 -10.85 -3.71
C ASP A 23 1.69 -11.27 -4.74
N ASP A 24 2.11 -10.32 -5.59
CA ASP A 24 3.10 -10.59 -6.62
C ASP A 24 4.49 -10.82 -6.05
N PHE A 25 4.84 -10.10 -5.01
CA PHE A 25 6.13 -10.30 -4.35
C PHE A 25 6.00 -11.45 -3.38
N GLY A 26 6.66 -12.53 -3.71
CA GLY A 26 6.64 -13.70 -2.86
C GLY A 26 7.56 -13.53 -1.66
N HIS A 27 8.11 -14.64 -1.21
CA HIS A 27 8.90 -14.68 0.01
C HIS A 27 10.30 -14.09 -0.16
N ASP A 28 10.73 -13.89 -1.40
CA ASP A 28 12.08 -13.45 -1.69
C ASP A 28 12.28 -11.94 -1.51
N GLU A 29 11.19 -11.19 -1.41
CA GLU A 29 11.25 -9.73 -1.35
C GLU A 29 10.73 -9.22 0.00
N ALA A 30 11.30 -9.75 1.07
CA ALA A 30 10.82 -9.46 2.43
C ALA A 30 10.86 -7.96 2.76
N ASP A 31 11.89 -7.25 2.29
CA ASP A 31 12.01 -5.82 2.57
C ASP A 31 10.89 -5.02 1.90
N VAL A 32 10.59 -5.37 0.66
CA VAL A 32 9.52 -4.70 -0.09
C VAL A 32 8.17 -5.03 0.53
N VAL A 33 7.95 -6.28 0.88
CA VAL A 33 6.71 -6.71 1.52
C VAL A 33 6.48 -5.94 2.81
N ARG A 34 7.52 -5.77 3.61
CA ARG A 34 7.43 -5.04 4.86
C ARG A 34 7.05 -3.58 4.63
N LEU A 35 7.64 -2.94 3.62
CA LEU A 35 7.31 -1.56 3.29
C LEU A 35 5.88 -1.42 2.80
N ILE A 36 5.41 -2.36 1.99
CA ILE A 36 4.04 -2.32 1.49
C ILE A 36 3.05 -2.47 2.65
N ARG A 37 3.32 -3.38 3.57
CA ARG A 37 2.46 -3.56 4.73
C ARG A 37 2.42 -2.31 5.60
N ALA A 38 3.57 -1.66 5.78
CA ALA A 38 3.63 -0.43 6.54
C ALA A 38 2.82 0.67 5.87
N LEU A 39 2.88 0.76 4.54
CA LEU A 39 2.09 1.72 3.79
C LEU A 39 0.60 1.46 3.95
N LEU A 40 0.19 0.21 3.85
CA LEU A 40 -1.22 -0.15 4.01
C LEU A 40 -1.75 0.22 5.39
N GLU A 41 -0.93 0.08 6.42
CA GLU A 41 -1.31 0.46 7.77
C GLU A 41 -1.45 1.97 7.93
N LYS A 42 -0.65 2.73 7.20
CA LYS A 42 -0.70 4.19 7.27
C LYS A 42 -1.88 4.79 6.53
N LEU A 43 -2.41 4.07 5.53
CA LEU A 43 -3.53 4.57 4.75
C LEU A 43 -4.81 4.49 5.56
N PRO A 44 -5.62 5.58 5.54
CA PRO A 44 -6.88 5.53 6.25
C PRO A 44 -7.84 4.54 5.63
N SER A 45 -8.70 3.98 6.47
CA SER A 45 -9.77 3.09 6.04
C SER A 45 -10.91 3.90 5.47
N THR A 46 -11.41 3.51 4.32
CA THR A 46 -12.60 4.16 3.75
C THR A 46 -13.80 3.27 3.88
#